data_6104c59a566e75ef940ba24d83db5220
#
_entry.id   6104c59a566e75ef940ba24d83db5220
#
_cell.length_a   1.000
_cell.length_b   1.000
_cell.length_c   1.000
_cell.angle_alpha   90.00
_cell.angle_beta   90.00
_cell.angle_gamma   90.00
#
_symmetry.space_group_name_H-M   'P 1'
#
loop_
_entity.id
_entity.type
_entity.pdbx_description
1 polymer ?
#
loop_
_entity_poly.entity_id
_entity_poly.type
_entity_poly.pdbx_seq_one_letter_code
_entity_poly.pdbx_strand_id
1 'polypeptide(L)'
;MPDAAYLAVFTMDKTGPKWRDWHARTEAEQAERADRGVAAVNAWNAAHRDIILHQGGPLGPTRRIDDAGAVSDVVNLLTVFMVVKAASHDEAARLFEDHPHMSIFPCDGVEVMPVLGA
;
A
#
# COMPACT_ATOMS: atom_id res chain seq x y z
N MET A 1 9.02 25.25 -3.98
CA MET A 1 9.78 24.03 -4.36
C MET A 1 8.97 23.20 -5.32
N PRO A 2 9.57 22.68 -6.39
CA PRO A 2 8.85 21.78 -7.27
C PRO A 2 8.50 20.48 -6.52
N ASP A 3 7.38 19.88 -6.91
CA ASP A 3 6.99 18.60 -6.35
C ASP A 3 7.94 17.50 -6.80
N ALA A 4 8.14 16.53 -5.93
CA ALA A 4 8.92 15.33 -6.22
C ALA A 4 8.00 14.09 -6.17
N ALA A 5 8.47 13.00 -6.79
CA ALA A 5 7.76 11.72 -6.77
C ALA A 5 8.14 10.91 -5.53
N TYR A 6 7.15 10.26 -4.95
CA TYR A 6 7.32 9.40 -3.78
C TYR A 6 6.62 8.07 -4.02
N LEU A 7 7.32 6.98 -3.71
CA LEU A 7 6.73 5.65 -3.71
C LEU A 7 6.14 5.37 -2.33
N ALA A 8 4.87 5.03 -2.30
CA ALA A 8 4.19 4.59 -1.09
C ALA A 8 3.93 3.10 -1.19
N VAL A 9 4.34 2.33 -0.19
CA VAL A 9 4.13 0.89 -0.15
C VAL A 9 3.42 0.54 1.15
N PHE A 10 2.27 -0.09 1.01
CA PHE A 10 1.50 -0.58 2.15
C PHE A 10 2.07 -1.91 2.59
N THR A 11 2.19 -2.12 3.89
CA THR A 11 2.84 -3.30 4.45
C THR A 11 1.90 -4.10 5.32
N MET A 12 2.10 -5.43 5.32
CA MET A 12 1.32 -6.36 6.13
C MET A 12 2.19 -7.53 6.55
N ASP A 13 2.33 -7.71 7.86
CA ASP A 13 2.98 -8.89 8.43
C ASP A 13 1.93 -9.99 8.59
N LYS A 14 2.03 -11.03 7.76
CA LYS A 14 1.06 -12.15 7.77
C LYS A 14 1.18 -13.04 9.00
N THR A 15 2.15 -12.78 9.88
CA THR A 15 2.28 -13.43 11.18
C THR A 15 1.77 -12.54 12.33
N GLY A 16 1.32 -11.33 12.01
CA GLY A 16 0.94 -10.32 12.98
C GLY A 16 -0.54 -10.34 13.37
N PRO A 17 -0.91 -9.50 14.35
CA PRO A 17 -2.27 -9.48 14.89
C PRO A 17 -3.32 -9.01 13.89
N LYS A 18 -3.03 -8.03 13.05
CA LYS A 18 -4.01 -7.53 12.06
C LYS A 18 -4.39 -8.58 11.03
N TRP A 19 -3.42 -9.38 10.60
CA TRP A 19 -3.69 -10.48 9.70
C TRP A 19 -4.56 -11.56 10.38
N ARG A 20 -4.22 -11.90 11.62
CA ARG A 20 -5.02 -12.87 12.40
C ARG A 20 -6.44 -12.37 12.63
N ASP A 21 -6.62 -11.10 12.98
CA ASP A 21 -7.94 -10.52 13.22
C ASP A 21 -8.80 -10.56 11.95
N TRP A 22 -8.22 -10.25 10.80
CA TRP A 22 -8.93 -10.34 9.52
C TRP A 22 -9.40 -11.76 9.25
N HIS A 23 -8.51 -12.76 9.43
CA HIS A 23 -8.81 -14.16 9.14
C HIS A 23 -9.68 -14.82 10.22
N ALA A 24 -9.83 -14.21 11.38
CA ALA A 24 -10.78 -14.64 12.40
C ALA A 24 -12.21 -14.22 12.06
N ARG A 25 -12.42 -13.32 11.12
CA ARG A 25 -13.75 -12.90 10.66
C ARG A 25 -14.35 -13.98 9.78
N THR A 26 -15.68 -14.02 9.71
CA THR A 26 -16.38 -14.91 8.78
C THR A 26 -16.15 -14.45 7.33
N GLU A 27 -16.37 -15.35 6.37
CA GLU A 27 -16.26 -14.98 4.95
C GLU A 27 -17.22 -13.84 4.59
N ALA A 28 -18.43 -13.83 5.15
CA ALA A 28 -19.40 -12.77 4.94
C ALA A 28 -18.90 -11.42 5.47
N GLU A 29 -18.29 -11.43 6.66
CA GLU A 29 -17.70 -10.22 7.24
C GLU A 29 -16.52 -9.70 6.43
N GLN A 30 -15.65 -10.60 5.96
CA GLN A 30 -14.52 -10.23 5.10
C GLN A 30 -15.02 -9.63 3.78
N ALA A 31 -16.02 -10.23 3.16
CA ALA A 31 -16.58 -9.74 1.90
C ALA A 31 -17.23 -8.36 2.06
N GLU A 32 -17.97 -8.13 3.14
CA GLU A 32 -18.58 -6.82 3.42
C GLU A 32 -17.51 -5.75 3.63
N ARG A 33 -16.49 -6.07 4.43
CA ARG A 33 -15.40 -5.12 4.66
C ARG A 33 -14.59 -4.84 3.39
N ALA A 34 -14.36 -5.87 2.56
CA ALA A 34 -13.66 -5.71 1.29
C ALA A 34 -14.44 -4.79 0.34
N ASP A 35 -15.75 -4.99 0.21
CA ASP A 35 -16.59 -4.13 -0.64
C ASP A 35 -16.55 -2.68 -0.17
N ARG A 36 -16.69 -2.47 1.13
CA ARG A 36 -16.63 -1.13 1.73
C ARG A 36 -15.24 -0.52 1.55
N GLY A 37 -14.20 -1.34 1.73
CA GLY A 37 -12.80 -0.90 1.58
C GLY A 37 -12.46 -0.50 0.15
N VAL A 38 -12.89 -1.27 -0.84
CA VAL A 38 -12.69 -0.94 -2.25
C VAL A 38 -13.38 0.37 -2.60
N ALA A 39 -14.62 0.56 -2.16
CA ALA A 39 -15.35 1.81 -2.39
C ALA A 39 -14.64 3.01 -1.74
N ALA A 40 -14.14 2.85 -0.51
CA ALA A 40 -13.43 3.91 0.20
C ALA A 40 -12.09 4.25 -0.46
N VAL A 41 -11.33 3.25 -0.91
CA VAL A 41 -10.07 3.47 -1.63
C VAL A 41 -10.33 4.17 -2.96
N ASN A 42 -11.36 3.77 -3.71
CA ASN A 42 -11.71 4.43 -4.95
C ASN A 42 -12.10 5.90 -4.71
N ALA A 43 -12.81 6.20 -3.63
CA ALA A 43 -13.16 7.57 -3.27
C ALA A 43 -11.91 8.39 -2.89
N TRP A 44 -10.98 7.79 -2.15
CA TRP A 44 -9.71 8.43 -1.80
C TRP A 44 -8.90 8.74 -3.06
N ASN A 45 -8.80 7.78 -3.97
CA ASN A 45 -8.08 7.97 -5.24
C ASN A 45 -8.71 9.09 -6.08
N ALA A 46 -10.03 9.16 -6.14
CA ALA A 46 -10.72 10.22 -6.87
C ALA A 46 -10.47 11.59 -6.24
N ALA A 47 -10.48 11.67 -4.91
CA ALA A 47 -10.23 12.92 -4.18
C ALA A 47 -8.79 13.41 -4.32
N HIS A 48 -7.84 12.49 -4.55
CA HIS A 48 -6.40 12.80 -4.64
C HIS A 48 -5.85 12.64 -6.06
N ARG A 49 -6.72 12.63 -7.07
CA ARG A 49 -6.34 12.38 -8.47
C ARG A 49 -5.22 13.29 -8.95
N ASP A 50 -5.20 14.55 -8.51
CA ASP A 50 -4.23 15.54 -8.98
C ASP A 50 -2.81 15.26 -8.50
N ILE A 51 -2.63 14.47 -7.43
CA ILE A 51 -1.31 14.17 -6.87
C ILE A 51 -0.88 12.72 -7.12
N ILE A 52 -1.73 11.89 -7.67
CA ILE A 52 -1.39 10.50 -7.97
C ILE A 52 -0.70 10.43 -9.32
N LEU A 53 0.59 10.06 -9.33
CA LEU A 53 1.37 9.87 -10.55
C LEU A 53 1.16 8.48 -11.14
N HIS A 54 1.00 7.47 -10.29
CA HIS A 54 0.67 6.11 -10.70
C HIS A 54 -0.19 5.49 -9.60
N GLN A 55 -1.38 5.03 -9.98
CA GLN A 55 -2.32 4.49 -9.00
C GLN A 55 -1.82 3.20 -8.36
N GLY A 56 -0.99 2.44 -9.07
CA GLY A 56 -0.46 1.18 -8.56
C GLY A 56 -1.53 0.12 -8.43
N GLY A 57 -1.40 -0.68 -7.40
CA GLY A 57 -2.35 -1.75 -7.12
C GLY A 57 -1.80 -2.78 -6.15
N PRO A 58 -2.58 -3.84 -5.90
CA PRO A 58 -2.15 -4.95 -5.07
C PRO A 58 -0.97 -5.70 -5.71
N LEU A 59 -0.08 -6.21 -4.86
CA LEU A 59 1.09 -6.96 -5.26
C LEU A 59 0.88 -8.44 -4.96
N GLY A 60 1.28 -9.29 -5.90
CA GLY A 60 1.21 -10.74 -5.76
C GLY A 60 2.46 -11.34 -5.11
N PRO A 61 2.62 -12.68 -5.23
CA PRO A 61 3.78 -13.38 -4.68
C PRO A 61 5.09 -12.87 -5.26
N THR A 62 6.15 -12.93 -4.45
CA THR A 62 7.45 -12.40 -4.79
C THR A 62 8.41 -13.51 -5.22
N ARG A 63 9.05 -13.34 -6.37
CA ARG A 63 10.22 -14.11 -6.77
C ARG A 63 11.44 -13.21 -6.72
N ARG A 64 12.47 -13.71 -6.07
CA ARG A 64 13.76 -13.00 -5.97
C ARG A 64 14.76 -13.66 -6.92
N ILE A 65 15.45 -12.84 -7.68
CA ILE A 65 16.64 -13.28 -8.40
C ILE A 65 17.86 -12.64 -7.73
N ASP A 66 18.88 -13.43 -7.40
CA ASP A 66 20.09 -12.91 -6.80
C ASP A 66 21.11 -12.48 -7.88
N ASP A 67 22.25 -11.93 -7.47
CA ASP A 67 23.27 -11.43 -8.37
C ASP A 67 24.00 -12.53 -9.13
N ALA A 68 23.89 -13.80 -8.71
CA ALA A 68 24.40 -14.97 -9.40
C ALA A 68 23.37 -15.59 -10.35
N GLY A 69 22.14 -15.04 -10.42
CA GLY A 69 21.07 -15.51 -11.28
C GLY A 69 20.19 -16.60 -10.71
N ALA A 70 20.32 -16.92 -9.42
CA ALA A 70 19.46 -17.91 -8.78
C ALA A 70 18.09 -17.27 -8.42
N VAL A 71 17.01 -17.95 -8.82
CA VAL A 71 15.63 -17.49 -8.57
C VAL A 71 15.06 -18.27 -7.39
N SER A 72 14.43 -17.57 -6.46
CA SER A 72 13.78 -18.18 -5.30
C SER A 72 12.48 -17.49 -4.96
N ASP A 73 11.58 -18.22 -4.31
CA ASP A 73 10.37 -17.65 -3.75
C ASP A 73 10.71 -17.06 -2.39
N VAL A 74 10.29 -15.81 -2.16
CA VAL A 74 10.52 -15.12 -0.89
C VAL A 74 9.22 -14.47 -0.43
N VAL A 75 9.15 -14.20 0.86
CA VAL A 75 8.04 -13.46 1.46
C VAL A 75 8.59 -12.12 1.95
N ASN A 76 7.88 -11.05 1.61
CA ASN A 76 8.17 -9.72 2.14
C ASN A 76 6.87 -9.10 2.68
N LEU A 77 6.96 -7.89 3.21
CA LEU A 77 5.81 -7.21 3.81
C LEU A 77 5.00 -6.36 2.82
N LEU A 78 5.41 -6.28 1.56
CA LEU A 78 4.86 -5.36 0.58
C LEU A 78 3.55 -5.92 0.01
N THR A 79 2.46 -5.15 0.08
CA THR A 79 1.14 -5.63 -0.34
C THR A 79 0.45 -4.78 -1.39
N VAL A 80 0.65 -3.46 -1.35
CA VAL A 80 0.05 -2.52 -2.31
C VAL A 80 1.04 -1.39 -2.52
N PHE A 81 1.07 -0.81 -3.72
CA PHE A 81 1.93 0.34 -3.99
C PHE A 81 1.18 1.44 -4.73
N MET A 82 1.71 2.65 -4.63
CA MET A 82 1.22 3.84 -5.31
C MET A 82 2.38 4.82 -5.45
N VAL A 83 2.36 5.66 -6.48
CA VAL A 83 3.32 6.75 -6.63
C VAL A 83 2.55 8.06 -6.60
N VAL A 84 2.98 8.97 -5.73
CA VAL A 84 2.36 10.28 -5.56
C VAL A 84 3.40 11.39 -5.72
N LYS A 85 2.94 12.61 -5.97
CA LYS A 85 3.80 13.78 -5.89
C LYS A 85 3.46 14.62 -4.66
N ALA A 86 4.48 15.23 -4.08
CA ALA A 86 4.31 16.12 -2.93
C ALA A 86 5.47 17.10 -2.88
N ALA A 87 5.30 18.21 -2.16
CA ALA A 87 6.31 19.24 -2.02
C ALA A 87 7.43 18.82 -1.06
N SER A 88 7.17 17.88 -0.15
CA SER A 88 8.16 17.38 0.80
C SER A 88 7.89 15.92 1.17
N HIS A 89 8.90 15.27 1.74
CA HIS A 89 8.78 13.90 2.21
C HIS A 89 7.73 13.78 3.34
N ASP A 90 7.71 14.74 4.24
CA ASP A 90 6.72 14.75 5.33
C ASP A 90 5.29 14.90 4.79
N GLU A 91 5.08 15.79 3.83
CA GLU A 91 3.76 15.92 3.18
C GLU A 91 3.34 14.65 2.48
N ALA A 92 4.26 13.98 1.77
CA ALA A 92 3.97 12.71 1.11
C ALA A 92 3.53 11.65 2.12
N ALA A 93 4.23 11.54 3.24
CA ALA A 93 3.88 10.59 4.30
C ALA A 93 2.51 10.90 4.90
N ARG A 94 2.24 12.17 5.19
CA ARG A 94 0.98 12.60 5.83
C ARG A 94 -0.24 12.44 4.94
N LEU A 95 -0.06 12.35 3.61
CA LEU A 95 -1.15 12.03 2.70
C LEU A 95 -1.85 10.73 3.07
N PHE A 96 -1.13 9.80 3.68
CA PHE A 96 -1.65 8.47 4.00
C PHE A 96 -2.16 8.34 5.44
N GLU A 97 -2.17 9.42 6.22
CA GLU A 97 -2.86 9.43 7.50
C GLU A 97 -4.32 9.06 7.26
N ASP A 98 -4.84 8.13 8.05
CA ASP A 98 -6.22 7.66 7.95
C ASP A 98 -6.62 7.09 6.58
N HIS A 99 -5.64 6.65 5.77
CA HIS A 99 -5.95 6.03 4.50
C HIS A 99 -6.87 4.80 4.70
N PRO A 100 -7.96 4.66 3.92
CA PRO A 100 -8.95 3.62 4.14
C PRO A 100 -8.39 2.20 4.02
N HIS A 101 -7.33 1.98 3.26
CA HIS A 101 -6.70 0.66 3.20
C HIS A 101 -6.19 0.23 4.58
N MET A 102 -5.60 1.15 5.36
CA MET A 102 -5.11 0.83 6.70
C MET A 102 -6.23 0.61 7.71
N SER A 103 -7.36 1.30 7.57
CA SER A 103 -8.45 1.23 8.55
C SER A 103 -9.43 0.09 8.28
N ILE A 104 -9.53 -0.38 7.03
CA ILE A 104 -10.54 -1.36 6.62
C ILE A 104 -9.92 -2.72 6.32
N PHE A 105 -8.81 -2.74 5.56
CA PHE A 105 -8.08 -3.96 5.23
C PHE A 105 -7.02 -4.28 6.27
N PRO A 106 -6.52 -5.52 6.33
CA PRO A 106 -5.38 -5.84 7.18
C PRO A 106 -4.13 -5.16 6.63
N CYS A 107 -3.64 -4.16 7.34
CA CYS A 107 -2.48 -3.36 6.94
C CYS A 107 -1.80 -2.81 8.18
N ASP A 108 -0.48 -2.97 8.27
CA ASP A 108 0.28 -2.50 9.44
C ASP A 108 0.70 -1.04 9.29
N GLY A 109 0.97 -0.59 8.06
CA GLY A 109 1.41 0.76 7.83
C GLY A 109 1.70 1.04 6.37
N VAL A 110 2.16 2.25 6.10
CA VAL A 110 2.59 2.70 4.78
C VAL A 110 4.02 3.24 4.90
N GLU A 111 4.90 2.75 4.05
CA GLU A 111 6.26 3.28 3.96
C GLU A 111 6.36 4.16 2.73
N VAL A 112 6.90 5.35 2.89
CA VAL A 112 6.94 6.37 1.84
C VAL A 112 8.38 6.79 1.58
N MET A 113 8.83 6.68 0.35
CA MET A 113 10.21 6.93 -0.03
C MET A 113 10.29 7.85 -1.24
N PRO A 114 11.22 8.83 -1.26
CA PRO A 114 11.43 9.62 -2.47
C PRO A 114 11.99 8.74 -3.58
N VAL A 115 11.50 8.97 -4.81
CA VAL A 115 12.06 8.35 -6.00
C VAL A 115 13.16 9.27 -6.51
N LEU A 116 14.41 8.88 -6.29
CA LEU A 116 15.55 9.72 -6.61
C LEU A 116 15.75 9.82 -8.12
N GLY A 117 15.94 11.04 -8.59
CA GLY A 117 16.16 11.31 -10.01
C GLY A 117 14.90 11.30 -10.86
N ALA A 118 13.74 11.24 -10.23
CA ALA A 118 12.46 11.25 -10.94
C ALA A 118 11.84 12.65 -10.96
#